data_720ac0c36fa46b12d7132996372c5b57
#
_entry.id   720ac0c36fa46b12d7132996372c5b57
#
_cell.length_a   1.000
_cell.length_b   1.000
_cell.length_c   1.000
_cell.angle_alpha   90.00
_cell.angle_beta   90.00
_cell.angle_gamma   90.00
#
_symmetry.space_group_name_H-M   'P 1'
#
loop_
_entity.id
_entity.type
_entity.pdbx_description
1 polymer ?
#
loop_
_entity_poly.entity_id
_entity_poly.type
_entity_poly.pdbx_seq_one_letter_code
_entity_poly.pdbx_strand_id
1 'polypeptide(L)'
;MMERLSAGWRGRRVLLVGGENGLCDAMKAMLTEIGARATCAGTDADAQMLCRALGKGRTSAVLLLEEPKKGSLPERMAALLTVMTETREAGVPLFMLLSDVRSSPIQTAALGVSRGLLGDPVRTIILRRGADCRMQDVVYGALLLGVRAFEKTELNGTFNLYDAQTLHEEGKNESC
;
A
#
# COMPACT_ATOMS: atom_id res chain seq x y z
N MET A 1 -14.91 14.23 6.60
CA MET A 1 -14.03 13.09 6.29
C MET A 1 -13.44 13.18 4.89
N MET A 2 -14.20 13.42 3.84
CA MET A 2 -13.71 13.64 2.46
C MET A 2 -12.72 14.81 2.37
N GLU A 3 -12.95 15.89 3.09
CA GLU A 3 -12.03 17.03 3.15
C GLU A 3 -10.64 16.63 3.66
N ARG A 4 -10.56 15.77 4.67
CA ARG A 4 -9.31 15.27 5.21
C ARG A 4 -8.55 14.41 4.19
N LEU A 5 -9.26 13.52 3.50
CA LEU A 5 -8.66 12.72 2.42
C LEU A 5 -8.14 13.63 1.30
N SER A 6 -8.98 14.57 0.86
CA SER A 6 -8.59 15.52 -0.17
C SER A 6 -7.36 16.36 0.24
N ALA A 7 -7.31 16.85 1.46
CA ALA A 7 -6.15 17.60 1.97
C ALA A 7 -4.87 16.77 1.96
N GLY A 8 -4.96 15.48 2.35
CA GLY A 8 -3.79 14.60 2.40
C GLY A 8 -3.32 14.10 1.03
N TRP A 9 -4.22 13.91 0.07
CA TRP A 9 -3.89 13.28 -1.21
C TRP A 9 -3.82 14.25 -2.40
N ARG A 10 -4.36 15.45 -2.29
CA ARG A 10 -4.41 16.43 -3.39
C ARG A 10 -3.02 16.70 -3.99
N GLY A 11 -2.94 16.59 -5.31
CA GLY A 11 -1.70 16.80 -6.06
C GLY A 11 -0.68 15.67 -5.99
N ARG A 12 -0.91 14.65 -5.17
CA ARG A 12 0.00 13.51 -5.06
C ARG A 12 -0.17 12.56 -6.24
N ARG A 13 0.93 11.87 -6.57
CA ARG A 13 0.95 10.80 -7.56
C ARG A 13 1.06 9.47 -6.86
N VAL A 14 0.24 8.52 -7.26
CA VAL A 14 0.14 7.19 -6.66
C VAL A 14 0.26 6.14 -7.75
N LEU A 15 1.10 5.14 -7.53
CA LEU A 15 1.13 3.93 -8.34
C LEU A 15 0.30 2.85 -7.65
N LEU A 16 -0.70 2.35 -8.35
CA LEU A 16 -1.50 1.19 -7.94
C LEU A 16 -0.97 -0.03 -8.67
N VAL A 17 -0.60 -1.08 -7.94
CA VAL A 17 -0.07 -2.33 -8.52
C VAL A 17 -1.04 -3.47 -8.21
N GLY A 18 -1.48 -4.16 -9.25
CA GLY A 18 -2.45 -5.24 -9.13
C GLY A 18 -3.90 -4.77 -8.93
N GLY A 19 -4.69 -5.54 -8.20
CA GLY A 19 -6.08 -5.20 -7.92
C GLY A 19 -7.05 -5.69 -8.98
N GLU A 20 -6.97 -6.97 -9.28
CA GLU A 20 -8.04 -7.68 -9.98
C GLU A 20 -9.34 -7.50 -9.19
N ASN A 21 -10.48 -7.71 -9.79
CA ASN A 21 -11.81 -7.57 -9.18
C ASN A 21 -12.30 -6.13 -8.90
N GLY A 22 -11.85 -5.15 -9.65
CA GLY A 22 -12.38 -3.79 -9.58
C GLY A 22 -11.80 -2.91 -8.45
N LEU A 23 -10.93 -3.44 -7.60
CA LEU A 23 -10.32 -2.66 -6.52
C LEU A 23 -9.40 -1.55 -7.07
N CYS A 24 -8.64 -1.83 -8.14
CA CYS A 24 -7.81 -0.83 -8.80
C CYS A 24 -8.66 0.32 -9.34
N ASP A 25 -9.77 0.01 -10.00
CA ASP A 25 -10.66 1.02 -10.57
C ASP A 25 -11.34 1.85 -9.49
N ALA A 26 -11.81 1.20 -8.42
CA ALA A 26 -12.43 1.88 -7.28
C ALA A 26 -11.42 2.81 -6.57
N MET A 27 -10.20 2.35 -6.36
CA MET A 27 -9.12 3.13 -5.76
C MET A 27 -8.74 4.33 -6.63
N LYS A 28 -8.59 4.09 -7.94
CA LYS A 28 -8.28 5.15 -8.91
C LYS A 28 -9.37 6.19 -8.99
N ALA A 29 -10.65 5.78 -9.00
CA ALA A 29 -11.79 6.68 -9.01
C ALA A 29 -11.79 7.60 -7.77
N MET A 30 -11.64 7.02 -6.59
CA MET A 30 -11.60 7.79 -5.34
C MET A 30 -10.39 8.73 -5.28
N LEU A 31 -9.20 8.28 -5.66
CA LEU A 31 -8.00 9.13 -5.72
C LEU A 31 -8.20 10.31 -6.66
N THR A 32 -8.82 10.09 -7.82
CA THR A 32 -9.14 11.16 -8.76
C THR A 32 -10.12 12.16 -8.18
N GLU A 33 -11.18 11.68 -7.52
CA GLU A 33 -12.19 12.51 -6.86
C GLU A 33 -11.58 13.44 -5.79
N ILE A 34 -10.63 12.94 -5.01
CA ILE A 34 -9.94 13.72 -3.98
C ILE A 34 -8.73 14.53 -4.50
N GLY A 35 -8.53 14.57 -5.80
CA GLY A 35 -7.53 15.42 -6.45
C GLY A 35 -6.12 14.83 -6.53
N ALA A 36 -5.96 13.52 -6.36
CA ALA A 36 -4.71 12.80 -6.62
C ALA A 36 -4.64 12.29 -8.06
N ARG A 37 -3.46 11.87 -8.48
CA ARG A 37 -3.22 11.24 -9.78
C ARG A 37 -2.80 9.80 -9.58
N ALA A 38 -3.59 8.85 -10.06
CA ALA A 38 -3.31 7.44 -9.96
C ALA A 38 -2.94 6.83 -11.31
N THR A 39 -1.88 6.03 -11.32
CA THR A 39 -1.46 5.19 -12.44
C THR A 39 -1.55 3.73 -12.00
N CYS A 40 -1.97 2.85 -12.90
CA CYS A 40 -2.08 1.43 -12.61
C CYS A 40 -0.97 0.63 -13.32
N ALA A 41 -0.45 -0.39 -12.64
CA ALA A 41 0.43 -1.41 -13.21
C ALA A 41 -0.08 -2.80 -12.82
N GLY A 42 0.18 -3.81 -13.65
CA GLY A 42 -0.14 -5.19 -13.34
C GLY A 42 0.78 -5.80 -12.29
N THR A 43 0.36 -6.89 -11.67
CA THR A 43 1.20 -7.68 -10.73
C THR A 43 2.37 -8.36 -11.40
N ASP A 44 2.33 -8.50 -12.72
CA ASP A 44 3.38 -9.05 -13.58
C ASP A 44 4.32 -7.98 -14.16
N ALA A 45 4.16 -6.72 -13.75
CA ALA A 45 5.03 -5.64 -14.17
C ALA A 45 6.48 -5.93 -13.74
N ASP A 46 7.39 -5.87 -14.70
CA ASP A 46 8.82 -5.98 -14.42
C ASP A 46 9.42 -4.68 -13.88
N ALA A 47 10.66 -4.74 -13.44
CA ALA A 47 11.38 -3.58 -12.89
C ALA A 47 11.40 -2.38 -13.85
N GLN A 48 11.53 -2.61 -15.15
CA GLN A 48 11.58 -1.53 -16.14
C GLN A 48 10.22 -0.84 -16.29
N MET A 49 9.12 -1.61 -16.30
CA MET A 49 7.77 -1.08 -16.35
C MET A 49 7.44 -0.27 -15.09
N LEU A 50 7.80 -0.81 -13.93
CA LEU A 50 7.61 -0.12 -12.64
C LEU A 50 8.44 1.17 -12.56
N CYS A 51 9.70 1.13 -12.94
CA CYS A 51 10.57 2.30 -12.97
C CYS A 51 9.99 3.43 -13.82
N ARG A 52 9.46 3.09 -15.01
CA ARG A 52 8.81 4.08 -15.88
C ARG A 52 7.54 4.66 -15.27
N ALA A 53 6.71 3.80 -14.68
CA ALA A 53 5.45 4.22 -14.05
C ALA A 53 5.70 5.12 -12.82
N LEU A 54 6.71 4.81 -12.03
CA LEU A 54 7.05 5.56 -10.82
C LEU A 54 7.58 6.97 -11.12
N GLY A 55 8.48 7.09 -12.07
CA GLY A 55 9.18 8.35 -12.33
C GLY A 55 9.95 8.83 -11.10
N LYS A 56 11.25 9.00 -11.23
CA LYS A 56 12.14 9.34 -10.09
C LYS A 56 11.69 10.62 -9.38
N GLY A 57 11.48 10.52 -8.05
CA GLY A 57 11.12 11.65 -7.19
C GLY A 57 9.72 12.22 -7.38
N ARG A 58 8.85 11.57 -8.16
CA ARG A 58 7.52 12.11 -8.50
C ARG A 58 6.35 11.39 -7.86
N THR A 59 6.53 10.14 -7.45
CA THR A 59 5.47 9.33 -6.85
C THR A 59 5.51 9.45 -5.33
N SER A 60 4.35 9.67 -4.73
CA SER A 60 4.20 9.85 -3.28
C SER A 60 3.91 8.55 -2.54
N ALA A 61 3.28 7.58 -3.21
CA ALA A 61 2.94 6.28 -2.64
C ALA A 61 2.86 5.20 -3.71
N VAL A 62 3.19 3.99 -3.31
CA VAL A 62 2.90 2.75 -4.05
C VAL A 62 1.96 1.91 -3.20
N LEU A 63 0.83 1.54 -3.78
CA LEU A 63 -0.15 0.64 -3.17
C LEU A 63 -0.16 -0.66 -3.96
N LEU A 64 0.37 -1.72 -3.36
CA LEU A 64 0.21 -3.08 -3.86
C LEU A 64 -1.14 -3.61 -3.36
N LEU A 65 -2.12 -3.69 -4.26
CA LEU A 65 -3.53 -3.88 -3.93
C LEU A 65 -3.90 -5.32 -3.58
N GLU A 66 -2.97 -6.25 -3.79
CA GLU A 66 -3.07 -7.66 -3.42
C GLU A 66 -1.69 -8.29 -3.28
N GLU A 67 -1.60 -9.35 -2.51
CA GLU A 67 -0.36 -10.13 -2.47
C GLU A 67 -0.12 -10.81 -3.82
N PRO A 68 1.14 -10.92 -4.28
CA PRO A 68 1.47 -11.72 -5.45
C PRO A 68 0.96 -13.16 -5.30
N LYS A 69 0.14 -13.63 -6.22
CA LYS A 69 -0.54 -14.94 -6.15
C LYS A 69 -0.02 -15.97 -7.14
N LYS A 70 0.60 -15.52 -8.23
CA LYS A 70 1.06 -16.39 -9.31
C LYS A 70 2.42 -17.02 -8.99
N GLY A 71 2.53 -18.31 -9.23
CA GLY A 71 3.77 -19.05 -9.09
C GLY A 71 4.05 -19.60 -7.69
N SER A 72 5.24 -20.13 -7.52
CA SER A 72 5.75 -20.63 -6.25
C SER A 72 5.97 -19.51 -5.24
N LEU A 73 6.15 -19.86 -3.96
CA LEU A 73 6.46 -18.86 -2.94
C LEU A 73 7.71 -18.02 -3.27
N PRO A 74 8.84 -18.59 -3.73
CA PRO A 74 9.99 -17.81 -4.16
C PRO A 74 9.67 -16.81 -5.28
N GLU A 75 8.87 -17.21 -6.28
CA GLU A 75 8.45 -16.33 -7.37
C GLU A 75 7.55 -15.19 -6.88
N ARG A 76 6.63 -15.49 -5.97
CA ARG A 76 5.77 -14.49 -5.33
C ARG A 76 6.58 -13.51 -4.47
N MET A 77 7.57 -14.01 -3.75
CA MET A 77 8.49 -13.16 -2.98
C MET A 77 9.35 -12.30 -3.90
N ALA A 78 9.85 -12.84 -5.01
CA ALA A 78 10.60 -12.08 -5.99
C ALA A 78 9.79 -10.95 -6.61
N ALA A 79 8.50 -11.18 -6.90
CA ALA A 79 7.58 -10.15 -7.40
C ALA A 79 7.38 -9.03 -6.36
N LEU A 80 7.18 -9.36 -5.09
CA LEU A 80 7.10 -8.38 -4.01
C LEU A 80 8.38 -7.55 -3.91
N LEU A 81 9.54 -8.22 -3.89
CA LEU A 81 10.85 -7.56 -3.76
C LEU A 81 11.13 -6.63 -4.94
N THR A 82 10.71 -7.00 -6.14
CA THR A 82 10.82 -6.12 -7.32
C THR A 82 10.04 -4.83 -7.10
N VAL A 83 8.79 -4.90 -6.68
CA VAL A 83 7.97 -3.70 -6.40
C VAL A 83 8.60 -2.85 -5.29
N MET A 84 9.06 -3.46 -4.21
CA MET A 84 9.66 -2.73 -3.09
C MET A 84 10.99 -2.08 -3.47
N THR A 85 11.81 -2.77 -4.24
CA THR A 85 13.11 -2.24 -4.71
C THR A 85 12.90 -1.04 -5.62
N GLU A 86 12.01 -1.15 -6.60
CA GLU A 86 11.70 -0.03 -7.50
C GLU A 86 11.07 1.15 -6.76
N THR A 87 10.22 0.87 -5.78
CA THR A 87 9.65 1.90 -4.89
C THR A 87 10.74 2.69 -4.18
N ARG A 88 11.72 1.99 -3.63
CA ARG A 88 12.86 2.60 -2.95
C ARG A 88 13.76 3.39 -3.90
N GLU A 89 14.15 2.79 -5.02
CA GLU A 89 15.03 3.41 -6.00
C GLU A 89 14.40 4.69 -6.60
N ALA A 90 13.08 4.73 -6.70
CA ALA A 90 12.35 5.92 -7.14
C ALA A 90 12.20 6.98 -6.04
N GLY A 91 12.62 6.72 -4.82
CA GLY A 91 12.51 7.65 -3.69
C GLY A 91 11.07 7.86 -3.20
N VAL A 92 10.21 6.84 -3.34
CA VAL A 92 8.82 6.90 -2.88
C VAL A 92 8.77 6.75 -1.37
N PRO A 93 8.12 7.67 -0.65
CA PRO A 93 8.14 7.64 0.82
C PRO A 93 7.18 6.63 1.46
N LEU A 94 6.17 6.14 0.74
CA LEU A 94 5.16 5.23 1.27
C LEU A 94 4.95 4.03 0.36
N PHE A 95 5.10 2.84 0.93
CA PHE A 95 4.67 1.56 0.37
C PHE A 95 3.57 0.96 1.24
N MET A 96 2.46 0.56 0.63
CA MET A 96 1.36 -0.09 1.30
C MET A 96 1.01 -1.40 0.59
N LEU A 97 0.95 -2.49 1.35
CA LEU A 97 0.47 -3.79 0.91
C LEU A 97 -0.94 -4.03 1.47
N LEU A 98 -1.91 -4.24 0.60
CA LEU A 98 -3.24 -4.71 0.98
C LEU A 98 -3.26 -6.23 0.96
N SER A 99 -3.82 -6.85 1.99
CA SER A 99 -3.92 -8.29 2.10
C SER A 99 -5.28 -8.71 2.63
N ASP A 100 -5.81 -9.80 2.09
CA ASP A 100 -7.04 -10.45 2.54
C ASP A 100 -6.79 -11.64 3.48
N VAL A 101 -5.53 -11.91 3.80
CA VAL A 101 -5.14 -12.97 4.72
C VAL A 101 -4.61 -12.42 6.04
N ARG A 102 -4.82 -13.17 7.11
CA ARG A 102 -4.45 -12.76 8.46
C ARG A 102 -2.94 -12.68 8.66
N SER A 103 -2.20 -13.60 8.07
CA SER A 103 -0.75 -13.59 8.03
C SER A 103 -0.25 -14.41 6.84
N SER A 104 0.88 -14.03 6.28
CA SER A 104 1.50 -14.76 5.19
C SER A 104 3.02 -14.57 5.18
N PRO A 105 3.77 -15.48 4.54
CA PRO A 105 5.19 -15.29 4.31
C PRO A 105 5.51 -14.00 3.53
N ILE A 106 4.61 -13.59 2.65
CA ILE A 106 4.73 -12.34 1.87
C ILE A 106 4.70 -11.11 2.79
N GLN A 107 3.77 -11.06 3.74
CA GLN A 107 3.70 -9.97 4.71
C GLN A 107 4.96 -9.94 5.59
N THR A 108 5.42 -11.09 6.05
CA THR A 108 6.65 -11.21 6.85
C THR A 108 7.86 -10.75 6.05
N ALA A 109 7.96 -11.12 4.76
CA ALA A 109 9.02 -10.67 3.88
C ALA A 109 8.98 -9.16 3.66
N ALA A 110 7.81 -8.57 3.43
CA ALA A 110 7.66 -7.12 3.25
C ALA A 110 8.15 -6.34 4.47
N LEU A 111 7.76 -6.75 5.68
CA LEU A 111 8.24 -6.12 6.92
C LEU A 111 9.73 -6.37 7.16
N GLY A 112 10.22 -7.56 6.86
CA GLY A 112 11.63 -7.91 6.99
C GLY A 112 12.53 -7.09 6.08
N VAL A 113 12.15 -6.92 4.83
CA VAL A 113 12.87 -6.06 3.87
C VAL A 113 12.86 -4.61 4.32
N SER A 114 11.71 -4.10 4.76
CA SER A 114 11.59 -2.75 5.27
C SER A 114 12.52 -2.48 6.46
N ARG A 115 12.64 -3.43 7.38
CA ARG A 115 13.53 -3.33 8.54
C ARG A 115 15.01 -3.53 8.18
N GLY A 116 15.29 -4.43 7.25
CA GLY A 116 16.66 -4.74 6.81
C GLY A 116 17.30 -3.63 5.98
N LEU A 117 16.50 -2.79 5.37
CA LEU A 117 16.92 -1.59 4.65
C LEU A 117 17.03 -0.39 5.60
N LEU A 118 17.67 -0.57 6.74
CA LEU A 118 17.83 0.45 7.77
C LEU A 118 18.36 1.78 7.20
N GLY A 119 17.69 2.85 7.57
CA GLY A 119 17.98 4.18 7.06
C GLY A 119 17.18 4.52 5.79
N ASP A 120 16.35 3.62 5.29
CA ASP A 120 15.49 3.89 4.17
C ASP A 120 14.29 4.75 4.59
N PRO A 121 14.03 5.86 3.90
CA PRO A 121 12.89 6.71 4.19
C PRO A 121 11.54 6.10 3.80
N VAL A 122 11.51 4.93 3.17
CA VAL A 122 10.27 4.27 2.76
C VAL A 122 9.55 3.67 3.95
N ARG A 123 8.35 4.15 4.20
CA ARG A 123 7.44 3.56 5.20
C ARG A 123 6.70 2.38 4.59
N THR A 124 6.70 1.28 5.29
CA THR A 124 5.99 0.07 4.86
C THR A 124 4.80 -0.18 5.77
N ILE A 125 3.63 -0.22 5.17
CA ILE A 125 2.36 -0.48 5.85
C ILE A 125 1.73 -1.71 5.23
N ILE A 126 1.25 -2.62 6.08
CA ILE A 126 0.40 -3.73 5.68
C ILE A 126 -1.00 -3.46 6.19
N LEU A 127 -1.97 -3.39 5.27
CA LEU A 127 -3.37 -3.28 5.60
C LEU A 127 -4.06 -4.61 5.35
N ARG A 128 -4.45 -5.28 6.41
CA ARG A 128 -5.23 -6.52 6.35
C ARG A 128 -6.72 -6.19 6.39
N ARG A 129 -7.47 -6.77 5.47
CA ARG A 129 -8.94 -6.65 5.46
C ARG A 129 -9.58 -7.92 5.96
N GLY A 130 -10.67 -7.78 6.70
CA GLY A 130 -11.55 -8.90 7.04
C GLY A 130 -12.34 -9.41 5.82
N ALA A 131 -12.81 -10.66 5.89
CA ALA A 131 -13.58 -11.27 4.81
C ALA A 131 -14.88 -10.50 4.48
N ASP A 132 -15.46 -9.84 5.46
CA ASP A 132 -16.73 -9.11 5.34
C ASP A 132 -16.54 -7.63 4.99
N CYS A 133 -15.30 -7.16 4.80
CA CYS A 133 -15.04 -5.77 4.41
C CYS A 133 -15.53 -5.52 2.98
N ARG A 134 -16.40 -4.52 2.84
CA ARG A 134 -16.83 -4.05 1.53
C ARG A 134 -15.67 -3.33 0.83
N MET A 135 -15.66 -3.39 -0.50
CA MET A 135 -14.62 -2.73 -1.31
C MET A 135 -14.46 -1.25 -0.97
N GLN A 136 -15.57 -0.55 -0.76
CA GLN A 136 -15.56 0.86 -0.39
C GLN A 136 -14.85 1.11 0.95
N ASP A 137 -15.05 0.24 1.94
CA ASP A 137 -14.42 0.34 3.25
C ASP A 137 -12.90 0.11 3.14
N VAL A 138 -12.48 -0.82 2.26
CA VAL A 138 -11.06 -1.07 1.98
C VAL A 138 -10.40 0.14 1.33
N VAL A 139 -11.03 0.70 0.29
CA VAL A 139 -10.54 1.92 -0.38
C VAL A 139 -10.40 3.06 0.63
N TYR A 140 -11.44 3.28 1.40
CA TYR A 140 -11.50 4.37 2.38
C TYR A 140 -10.45 4.20 3.47
N GLY A 141 -10.35 3.01 4.05
CA GLY A 141 -9.39 2.68 5.10
C GLY A 141 -7.94 2.82 4.61
N ALA A 142 -7.62 2.35 3.41
CA ALA A 142 -6.31 2.48 2.81
C ALA A 142 -5.92 3.95 2.61
N LEU A 143 -6.82 4.76 2.07
CA LEU A 143 -6.56 6.18 1.82
C LEU A 143 -6.44 6.98 3.13
N LEU A 144 -7.26 6.68 4.13
CA LEU A 144 -7.17 7.31 5.45
C LEU A 144 -5.84 6.96 6.15
N LEU A 145 -5.42 5.70 6.05
CA LEU A 145 -4.15 5.24 6.59
C LEU A 145 -2.97 5.92 5.88
N GLY A 146 -3.07 6.11 4.57
CA GLY A 146 -2.08 6.87 3.79
C GLY A 146 -1.95 8.32 4.25
N VAL A 147 -3.06 9.02 4.52
CA VAL A 147 -3.04 10.37 5.10
C VAL A 147 -2.30 10.38 6.45
N ARG A 148 -2.64 9.44 7.32
CA ARG A 148 -1.95 9.30 8.62
C ARG A 148 -0.45 9.05 8.46
N ALA A 149 -0.06 8.26 7.47
CA ALA A 149 1.35 8.00 7.18
C ALA A 149 2.09 9.24 6.66
N PHE A 150 1.43 10.11 5.92
CA PHE A 150 2.03 11.39 5.52
C PHE A 150 2.15 12.39 6.68
N GLU A 151 1.18 12.38 7.60
CA GLU A 151 1.20 13.24 8.79
C GLU A 151 2.21 12.78 9.85
N LYS A 152 2.37 11.45 10.00
CA LYS A 152 3.23 10.84 11.03
C LYS A 152 4.38 10.07 10.40
N THR A 153 5.58 10.58 10.52
CA THR A 153 6.78 9.99 9.90
C THR A 153 7.15 8.61 10.46
N GLU A 154 6.61 8.21 11.60
CA GLU A 154 6.93 6.95 12.29
C GLU A 154 5.88 5.85 12.07
N LEU A 155 4.87 6.08 11.22
CA LEU A 155 3.81 5.11 11.02
C LEU A 155 4.29 3.98 10.09
N ASN A 156 4.62 2.85 10.67
CA ASN A 156 4.98 1.61 10.00
C ASN A 156 4.27 0.43 10.68
N GLY A 157 4.11 -0.65 9.97
CA GLY A 157 3.63 -1.90 10.56
C GLY A 157 2.35 -2.43 9.94
N THR A 158 1.64 -3.24 10.71
CA THR A 158 0.43 -3.94 10.27
C THR A 158 -0.80 -3.35 10.94
N PHE A 159 -1.82 -3.12 10.12
CA PHE A 159 -3.12 -2.61 10.53
C PHE A 159 -4.22 -3.56 10.08
N ASN A 160 -5.20 -3.77 10.93
CA ASN A 160 -6.36 -4.59 10.62
C ASN A 160 -7.56 -3.67 10.38
N LEU A 161 -8.20 -3.84 9.23
CA LEU A 161 -9.42 -3.14 8.88
C LEU A 161 -10.60 -4.09 9.05
N TYR A 162 -11.48 -3.76 9.98
CA TYR A 162 -12.76 -4.46 10.17
C TYR A 162 -13.91 -3.71 9.50
N ASP A 163 -13.86 -2.39 9.57
CA ASP A 163 -14.74 -1.46 8.86
C ASP A 163 -14.01 -0.12 8.64
N ALA A 164 -14.61 0.80 7.89
CA ALA A 164 -13.99 2.09 7.56
C ALA A 164 -13.71 2.98 8.79
N GLN A 165 -14.33 2.71 9.92
CA GLN A 165 -14.19 3.50 11.14
C GLN A 165 -13.20 2.89 12.13
N THR A 166 -12.92 1.60 12.00
CA THR A 166 -12.16 0.81 12.98
C THR A 166 -10.87 0.30 12.38
N LEU A 167 -9.82 1.12 12.42
CA LEU A 167 -8.46 0.73 12.09
C LEU A 167 -7.69 0.39 13.36
N HIS A 168 -7.31 -0.87 13.51
CA HIS A 168 -6.52 -1.36 14.65
C HIS A 168 -5.08 -1.64 14.24
N GLU A 169 -4.14 -1.06 14.97
CA GLU A 169 -2.71 -1.37 14.87
C GLU A 169 -2.42 -2.68 15.59
N GLU A 170 -1.76 -3.63 14.92
CA GLU A 170 -1.36 -4.88 15.54
C GLU A 170 -0.17 -4.64 16.48
N GLY A 171 -0.30 -5.04 17.75
CA GLY A 171 0.77 -4.95 18.75
C GLY A 171 0.59 -3.91 19.84
N LYS A 172 -0.42 -3.07 19.79
CA LYS A 172 -0.88 -2.34 20.98
C LYS A 172 -1.89 -3.19 21.74
N ASN A 173 -1.38 -4.20 22.44
CA ASN A 173 -2.15 -4.78 23.52
C ASN A 173 -2.32 -3.67 24.57
N GLU A 174 -3.53 -3.22 24.76
CA GLU A 174 -3.92 -2.49 25.94
C GLU A 174 -3.65 -3.41 27.14
N SER A 175 -2.52 -3.17 27.79
CA SER A 175 -2.30 -3.69 29.13
C SER A 175 -3.24 -2.90 30.04
N CYS A 176 -4.37 -3.53 30.43
CA CYS A 176 -5.07 -3.16 31.64
C CYS A 176 -4.23 -3.46 32.87
#